data_e9c0b4b0712a9ffde76506bfb0a6962d
#
_entry.id   e9c0b4b0712a9ffde76506bfb0a6962d
#
_cell.length_a   1.000
_cell.length_b   1.000
_cell.length_c   1.000
_cell.angle_alpha   90.00
_cell.angle_beta   90.00
_cell.angle_gamma   90.00
#
_symmetry.space_group_name_H-M   'P 1'
#
loop_
_entity.id
_entity.type
_entity.pdbx_description
1 polymer ?
#
loop_
_entity_poly.entity_id
_entity_poly.type
_entity_poly.pdbx_seq_one_letter_code
_entity_poly.pdbx_strand_id
1 'polypeptide(L)'
;MDLHPVALDTPVTTYDPSRPTPAAIVSGHIAAHDAPHPLSVFDMFRIGIGPSSSHTVGPMRAGLAFTTELAPLPPPSHITIDLFGSLGATGRGHSTDRAVLLGLAGYDPETVDIETVESILPSLASSSMLTLPSGTQVPLSIAEDVRFVPRTVLPYHVNALTITASDKDGTVILERTYYSVGGGFVMIQTNDDPHNPEVSSLATSQAGVGIDVPAPHPFASGAQLLAACDASGLSIAELVRHNEEAVRPRETVNAYLDRIADTMFDCVDAGTSATGILPGGLDVPRRARALAGKLARRLLGPSTPTTAETGQGVPDDARAWVSTATDPMRAMDWVNLFALAVNEENAAGHRVVTAPTNGAAGVIPAVLGYLVTHCPETGSTPGIAAGPDTRDGSIAPLSHIRLTGRPVDSTPEGSELADGAAAHEHRRTLVHEFLLAATAIGALIKTNASIAGAEVGCQGEVGSASAMAAAGLAQALGGSPQQVENAAEIAMEHSLGLTCDPVAGLVQVPCIERNAIAAVKAINAARMALWGDGRHTVSLDVVIETMR
;
A
#
# COMPACT_ATOMS: atom_id res chain seq x y z
N MET A 1 50.79 10.86 -18.01
CA MET A 1 49.62 11.62 -17.56
C MET A 1 49.44 11.28 -16.08
N ASP A 2 50.00 12.13 -15.24
CA ASP A 2 49.98 11.92 -13.78
C ASP A 2 48.65 12.40 -13.24
N LEU A 3 47.89 11.50 -12.63
CA LEU A 3 46.68 11.81 -11.90
C LEU A 3 47.06 12.16 -10.46
N HIS A 4 47.01 13.45 -10.11
CA HIS A 4 47.09 13.89 -8.73
C HIS A 4 45.85 13.50 -7.95
N PRO A 5 45.97 12.98 -6.73
CA PRO A 5 44.80 12.74 -5.85
C PRO A 5 44.26 14.09 -5.36
N VAL A 6 42.98 14.33 -5.60
CA VAL A 6 42.26 15.44 -4.96
C VAL A 6 41.94 15.04 -3.52
N ALA A 7 42.58 15.73 -2.58
CA ALA A 7 42.23 15.58 -1.17
C ALA A 7 40.85 16.22 -0.92
N LEU A 8 39.89 15.43 -0.53
CA LEU A 8 38.60 15.88 0.00
C LEU A 8 38.76 16.15 1.49
N ASP A 9 39.20 17.36 1.85
CA ASP A 9 39.09 17.91 3.21
C ASP A 9 37.66 18.45 3.41
N THR A 10 36.72 17.59 3.67
CA THR A 10 35.44 17.95 4.32
C THR A 10 35.50 17.46 5.76
N PRO A 11 35.32 18.34 6.77
CA PRO A 11 35.27 17.88 8.15
C PRO A 11 34.08 16.96 8.35
N VAL A 12 34.32 15.75 8.79
CA VAL A 12 33.29 14.85 9.32
C VAL A 12 32.67 15.57 10.52
N THR A 13 31.45 16.11 10.34
CA THR A 13 30.68 16.67 11.45
C THR A 13 30.31 15.52 12.38
N THR A 14 30.93 15.49 13.55
CA THR A 14 30.54 14.57 14.63
C THR A 14 29.09 14.86 15.03
N TYR A 15 28.26 13.81 15.02
CA TYR A 15 26.87 13.85 15.47
C TYR A 15 26.80 14.35 16.93
N ASP A 16 26.08 15.45 17.16
CA ASP A 16 25.75 15.97 18.49
C ASP A 16 24.30 15.59 18.83
N PRO A 17 24.08 14.62 19.72
CA PRO A 17 22.73 14.17 20.08
C PRO A 17 21.90 15.19 20.87
N SER A 18 22.49 16.34 21.27
CA SER A 18 21.80 17.38 22.02
C SER A 18 21.24 18.52 21.15
N ARG A 19 21.50 18.52 19.84
CA ARG A 19 20.93 19.53 18.94
C ARG A 19 19.51 19.13 18.53
N PRO A 20 18.51 20.02 18.73
CA PRO A 20 17.19 19.80 18.17
C PRO A 20 17.31 19.80 16.65
N THR A 21 16.89 18.70 16.03
CA THR A 21 16.88 18.54 14.57
C THR A 21 15.92 19.56 13.92
N PRO A 22 16.25 20.09 12.72
CA PRO A 22 15.35 20.98 11.96
C PRO A 22 14.04 20.33 11.50
N ALA A 23 13.82 19.05 11.80
CA ALA A 23 12.63 18.27 11.46
C ALA A 23 11.31 18.82 12.03
N ALA A 24 11.37 19.76 12.95
CA ALA A 24 10.20 20.38 13.56
C ALA A 24 9.44 21.37 12.63
N ILE A 25 9.95 21.65 11.43
CA ILE A 25 9.44 22.78 10.63
C ILE A 25 8.70 22.35 9.35
N VAL A 26 8.78 21.09 8.90
CA VAL A 26 8.19 20.67 7.62
C VAL A 26 7.22 19.49 7.71
N SER A 27 7.20 18.71 8.77
CA SER A 27 6.10 17.79 9.03
C SER A 27 5.01 18.54 9.80
N GLY A 28 3.85 18.76 9.18
CA GLY A 28 2.68 19.32 9.86
C GLY A 28 2.50 18.63 11.20
N HIS A 29 2.72 19.37 12.29
CA HIS A 29 2.65 18.85 13.64
C HIS A 29 1.28 18.24 13.89
N ILE A 30 1.22 16.91 14.02
CA ILE A 30 0.31 16.33 14.98
C ILE A 30 0.81 16.84 16.32
N ALA A 31 0.02 17.66 17.01
CA ALA A 31 0.37 18.20 18.31
C ALA A 31 0.84 17.03 19.18
N ALA A 32 2.09 17.08 19.63
CA ALA A 32 2.68 16.07 20.49
C ALA A 32 1.93 16.13 21.82
N HIS A 33 0.99 15.24 22.05
CA HIS A 33 0.63 14.84 23.41
C HIS A 33 1.84 14.14 24.03
N ASP A 34 2.05 14.29 25.34
CA ASP A 34 3.27 13.94 26.10
C ASP A 34 3.76 12.47 26.03
N ALA A 35 3.12 11.62 25.24
CA ALA A 35 3.60 10.27 24.91
C ALA A 35 3.29 9.97 23.42
N PRO A 36 4.31 9.57 22.61
CA PRO A 36 4.07 9.24 21.22
C PRO A 36 3.16 8.01 21.11
N HIS A 37 2.02 8.16 20.43
CA HIS A 37 1.17 7.04 20.08
C HIS A 37 1.60 6.51 18.71
N PRO A 38 2.12 5.28 18.59
CA PRO A 38 2.49 4.70 17.30
C PRO A 38 1.28 4.64 16.37
N LEU A 39 1.51 4.81 15.06
CA LEU A 39 0.45 4.60 14.07
C LEU A 39 -0.08 3.17 14.13
N SER A 40 -1.38 3.03 14.01
CA SER A 40 -2.12 1.77 14.10
C SER A 40 -2.00 0.94 12.82
N VAL A 41 -2.26 -0.36 12.91
CA VAL A 41 -2.45 -1.23 11.74
C VAL A 41 -3.58 -0.72 10.84
N PHE A 42 -4.60 -0.06 11.41
CA PHE A 42 -5.69 0.58 10.67
C PHE A 42 -5.26 1.85 9.91
N ASP A 43 -4.10 2.41 10.26
CA ASP A 43 -3.50 3.54 9.56
C ASP A 43 -2.53 3.07 8.47
N MET A 44 -1.76 2.03 8.73
CA MET A 44 -0.69 1.56 7.83
C MET A 44 -1.19 0.69 6.69
N PHE A 45 -2.27 -0.05 6.90
CA PHE A 45 -2.90 -0.89 5.88
C PHE A 45 -4.32 -0.43 5.64
N ARG A 46 -4.63 -0.02 4.41
CA ARG A 46 -5.97 0.46 4.05
C ARG A 46 -6.40 -0.12 2.72
N ILE A 47 -7.61 -0.63 2.68
CA ILE A 47 -8.22 -1.06 1.42
C ILE A 47 -8.61 0.20 0.64
N GLY A 48 -8.38 0.19 -0.67
CA GLY A 48 -8.73 1.28 -1.55
C GLY A 48 -8.64 0.88 -3.02
N ILE A 49 -8.54 1.87 -3.88
CA ILE A 49 -8.38 1.69 -5.32
C ILE A 49 -7.09 2.34 -5.82
N GLY A 50 -6.50 1.76 -6.89
CA GLY A 50 -5.34 2.34 -7.57
C GLY A 50 -5.67 3.60 -8.38
N PRO A 51 -4.63 4.22 -8.96
CA PRO A 51 -3.23 3.80 -8.89
C PRO A 51 -2.41 4.44 -7.75
N SER A 52 -2.93 5.45 -7.03
CA SER A 52 -2.13 6.24 -6.08
C SER A 52 -2.85 6.52 -4.78
N SER A 53 -2.16 6.33 -3.65
CA SER A 53 -2.72 6.68 -2.34
C SER A 53 -2.91 8.19 -2.17
N SER A 54 -1.97 9.02 -2.68
CA SER A 54 -2.03 10.48 -2.55
C SER A 54 -2.82 11.17 -3.67
N HIS A 55 -2.84 10.60 -4.89
CA HIS A 55 -3.49 11.24 -6.06
C HIS A 55 -4.86 10.61 -6.40
N THR A 56 -5.21 9.47 -5.79
CA THR A 56 -6.49 8.80 -6.02
C THR A 56 -7.28 8.65 -4.71
N VAL A 57 -6.77 7.85 -3.75
CA VAL A 57 -7.48 7.56 -2.49
C VAL A 57 -7.73 8.83 -1.68
N GLY A 58 -6.71 9.69 -1.51
CA GLY A 58 -6.84 10.96 -0.78
C GLY A 58 -7.89 11.89 -1.37
N PRO A 59 -7.82 12.25 -2.66
CA PRO A 59 -8.84 13.06 -3.33
C PRO A 59 -10.25 12.44 -3.28
N MET A 60 -10.40 11.12 -3.38
CA MET A 60 -11.69 10.46 -3.23
C MET A 60 -12.26 10.63 -1.82
N ARG A 61 -11.43 10.48 -0.77
CA ARG A 61 -11.82 10.74 0.61
C ARG A 61 -12.18 12.20 0.85
N ALA A 62 -11.44 13.14 0.26
CA ALA A 62 -11.75 14.57 0.32
C ALA A 62 -13.14 14.86 -0.28
N GLY A 63 -13.44 14.31 -1.47
CA GLY A 63 -14.75 14.43 -2.11
C GLY A 63 -15.88 13.85 -1.26
N LEU A 64 -15.66 12.68 -0.65
CA LEU A 64 -16.62 12.03 0.25
C LEU A 64 -16.88 12.86 1.53
N ALA A 65 -15.82 13.41 2.11
CA ALA A 65 -15.93 14.28 3.28
C ALA A 65 -16.69 15.57 2.95
N PHE A 66 -16.36 16.18 1.81
CA PHE A 66 -17.04 17.38 1.33
C PHE A 66 -18.54 17.16 1.13
N THR A 67 -18.93 16.08 0.45
CA THR A 67 -20.34 15.79 0.21
C THR A 67 -21.09 15.42 1.50
N THR A 68 -20.40 14.84 2.48
CA THR A 68 -20.96 14.56 3.82
C THR A 68 -21.25 15.86 4.58
N GLU A 69 -20.34 16.83 4.52
CA GLU A 69 -20.51 18.15 5.12
C GLU A 69 -21.56 18.98 4.38
N LEU A 70 -21.65 18.83 3.06
CA LEU A 70 -22.65 19.52 2.22
C LEU A 70 -24.08 19.02 2.45
N ALA A 71 -24.27 17.77 2.85
CA ALA A 71 -25.59 17.12 2.93
C ALA A 71 -26.65 17.88 3.77
N PRO A 72 -26.33 18.49 4.93
CA PRO A 72 -27.30 19.28 5.70
C PRO A 72 -27.53 20.71 5.16
N LEU A 73 -26.78 21.17 4.15
CA LEU A 73 -26.81 22.51 3.60
C LEU A 73 -27.80 22.60 2.42
N PRO A 74 -28.15 23.81 1.96
CA PRO A 74 -28.99 23.98 0.77
C PRO A 74 -28.36 23.26 -0.44
N PRO A 75 -29.17 22.68 -1.35
CA PRO A 75 -28.66 21.98 -2.51
C PRO A 75 -27.87 22.93 -3.43
N PRO A 76 -26.66 22.55 -3.87
CA PRO A 76 -25.87 23.38 -4.75
C PRO A 76 -26.42 23.36 -6.18
N SER A 77 -26.20 24.44 -6.91
CA SER A 77 -26.46 24.54 -8.35
C SER A 77 -25.21 24.32 -9.19
N HIS A 78 -24.03 24.43 -8.57
CA HIS A 78 -22.73 24.29 -9.23
C HIS A 78 -21.67 23.79 -8.25
N ILE A 79 -20.75 22.93 -8.74
CA ILE A 79 -19.58 22.45 -7.98
C ILE A 79 -18.35 22.60 -8.85
N THR A 80 -17.29 23.20 -8.29
CA THR A 80 -15.96 23.27 -8.93
C THR A 80 -14.90 22.60 -8.08
N ILE A 81 -13.89 22.04 -8.73
CA ILE A 81 -12.77 21.35 -8.11
C ILE A 81 -11.47 21.93 -8.66
N ASP A 82 -10.63 22.49 -7.81
CA ASP A 82 -9.29 22.94 -8.14
C ASP A 82 -8.25 21.97 -7.63
N LEU A 83 -7.43 21.41 -8.53
CA LEU A 83 -6.35 20.47 -8.23
C LEU A 83 -5.01 21.20 -8.34
N PHE A 84 -4.32 21.42 -7.21
CA PHE A 84 -3.11 22.22 -7.14
C PHE A 84 -1.83 21.39 -7.12
N GLY A 85 -0.71 22.02 -7.45
CA GLY A 85 0.63 21.47 -7.34
C GLY A 85 0.78 20.12 -8.03
N SER A 86 1.18 19.09 -7.32
CA SER A 86 1.37 17.75 -7.88
C SER A 86 0.06 17.11 -8.33
N LEU A 87 -1.07 17.34 -7.62
CA LEU A 87 -2.39 16.87 -8.09
C LEU A 87 -2.76 17.51 -9.43
N GLY A 88 -2.38 18.78 -9.65
CA GLY A 88 -2.58 19.48 -10.92
C GLY A 88 -1.65 18.99 -12.02
N ALA A 89 -0.39 18.67 -11.68
CA ALA A 89 0.64 18.32 -12.66
C ALA A 89 0.50 16.88 -13.18
N THR A 90 0.22 15.93 -12.29
CA THR A 90 0.23 14.48 -12.60
C THR A 90 -1.14 13.82 -12.41
N GLY A 91 -2.14 14.56 -11.94
CA GLY A 91 -3.44 14.02 -11.55
C GLY A 91 -4.20 13.29 -12.66
N ARG A 92 -4.04 13.70 -13.93
CA ARG A 92 -4.64 12.97 -15.07
C ARG A 92 -4.10 11.54 -15.19
N GLY A 93 -2.78 11.36 -15.01
CA GLY A 93 -2.14 10.04 -15.04
C GLY A 93 -2.52 9.15 -13.84
N HIS A 94 -2.96 9.77 -12.74
CA HIS A 94 -3.40 9.09 -11.52
C HIS A 94 -4.93 9.04 -11.37
N SER A 95 -5.70 9.46 -12.38
CA SER A 95 -7.16 9.52 -12.36
C SER A 95 -7.71 10.31 -11.15
N THR A 96 -7.08 11.43 -10.80
CA THR A 96 -7.47 12.27 -9.65
C THR A 96 -8.86 12.89 -9.87
N ASP A 97 -9.17 13.31 -11.09
CA ASP A 97 -10.50 13.76 -11.50
C ASP A 97 -11.58 12.70 -11.23
N ARG A 98 -11.37 11.48 -11.71
CA ARG A 98 -12.26 10.34 -11.44
C ARG A 98 -12.43 10.10 -9.93
N ALA A 99 -11.35 10.14 -9.19
CA ALA A 99 -11.35 9.85 -7.75
C ALA A 99 -12.17 10.87 -6.95
N VAL A 100 -11.96 12.18 -7.17
CA VAL A 100 -12.72 13.21 -6.45
C VAL A 100 -14.21 13.15 -6.80
N LEU A 101 -14.54 12.86 -8.07
CA LEU A 101 -15.92 12.72 -8.53
C LEU A 101 -16.63 11.50 -7.91
N LEU A 102 -15.92 10.37 -7.77
CA LEU A 102 -16.43 9.21 -7.02
C LEU A 102 -16.74 9.58 -5.57
N GLY A 103 -15.83 10.31 -4.90
CA GLY A 103 -16.06 10.78 -3.53
C GLY A 103 -17.26 11.72 -3.42
N LEU A 104 -17.41 12.67 -4.33
CA LEU A 104 -18.57 13.57 -4.40
C LEU A 104 -19.89 12.83 -4.65
N ALA A 105 -19.84 11.74 -5.42
CA ALA A 105 -21.01 10.86 -5.62
C ALA A 105 -21.30 9.96 -4.39
N GLY A 106 -20.50 10.07 -3.31
CA GLY A 106 -20.70 9.35 -2.06
C GLY A 106 -20.05 7.99 -1.95
N TYR A 107 -19.17 7.65 -2.89
CA TYR A 107 -18.46 6.37 -2.85
C TYR A 107 -17.21 6.43 -1.98
N ASP A 108 -17.06 5.41 -1.14
CA ASP A 108 -15.85 5.20 -0.31
C ASP A 108 -14.84 4.34 -1.08
N PRO A 109 -13.54 4.71 -1.08
CA PRO A 109 -12.50 3.94 -1.77
C PRO A 109 -12.36 2.50 -1.29
N GLU A 110 -12.81 2.19 -0.07
CA GLU A 110 -12.74 0.85 0.50
C GLU A 110 -13.84 -0.09 -0.03
N THR A 111 -14.99 0.45 -0.43
CA THR A 111 -16.17 -0.35 -0.75
C THR A 111 -16.71 -0.15 -2.16
N VAL A 112 -16.26 0.87 -2.90
CA VAL A 112 -16.75 1.14 -4.26
C VAL A 112 -16.55 -0.04 -5.20
N ASP A 113 -17.55 -0.37 -6.00
CA ASP A 113 -17.44 -1.41 -7.04
C ASP A 113 -16.54 -0.95 -8.19
N ILE A 114 -15.75 -1.86 -8.75
CA ILE A 114 -14.84 -1.57 -9.86
C ILE A 114 -15.62 -1.13 -11.12
N GLU A 115 -16.79 -1.71 -11.38
CA GLU A 115 -17.67 -1.28 -12.47
C GLU A 115 -18.09 0.20 -12.32
N THR A 116 -18.40 0.64 -11.10
CA THR A 116 -18.67 2.05 -10.79
C THR A 116 -17.44 2.93 -11.02
N VAL A 117 -16.26 2.47 -10.60
CA VAL A 117 -14.98 3.18 -10.85
C VAL A 117 -14.74 3.39 -12.34
N GLU A 118 -15.01 2.38 -13.15
CA GLU A 118 -14.79 2.45 -14.61
C GLU A 118 -15.86 3.29 -15.33
N SER A 119 -17.11 3.26 -14.84
CA SER A 119 -18.26 3.87 -15.53
C SER A 119 -18.52 5.33 -15.21
N ILE A 120 -18.00 5.88 -14.10
CA ILE A 120 -18.39 7.25 -13.65
C ILE A 120 -18.01 8.35 -14.65
N LEU A 121 -16.80 8.32 -15.22
CA LEU A 121 -16.40 9.33 -16.22
C LEU A 121 -17.19 9.20 -17.53
N PRO A 122 -17.37 8.02 -18.13
CA PRO A 122 -18.27 7.85 -19.28
C PRO A 122 -19.71 8.30 -19.01
N SER A 123 -20.26 8.01 -17.83
CA SER A 123 -21.61 8.42 -17.43
C SER A 123 -21.73 9.93 -17.33
N LEU A 124 -20.75 10.59 -16.69
CA LEU A 124 -20.70 12.05 -16.62
C LEU A 124 -20.51 12.70 -18.00
N ALA A 125 -19.67 12.14 -18.85
CA ALA A 125 -19.47 12.67 -20.20
C ALA A 125 -20.75 12.62 -21.04
N SER A 126 -21.63 11.65 -20.79
CA SER A 126 -22.91 11.49 -21.51
C SER A 126 -24.05 12.33 -20.91
N SER A 127 -24.13 12.44 -19.59
CA SER A 127 -25.23 13.11 -18.87
C SER A 127 -24.95 14.58 -18.55
N SER A 128 -23.67 14.95 -18.39
CA SER A 128 -23.22 16.23 -17.82
C SER A 128 -23.83 16.52 -16.43
N MET A 129 -24.21 15.48 -15.68
CA MET A 129 -24.86 15.58 -14.37
C MET A 129 -24.20 14.67 -13.36
N LEU A 130 -23.71 15.24 -12.26
CA LEU A 130 -23.26 14.49 -11.07
C LEU A 130 -24.44 14.29 -10.12
N THR A 131 -24.66 13.05 -9.71
CA THR A 131 -25.67 12.73 -8.68
C THR A 131 -25.00 12.65 -7.32
N LEU A 132 -25.38 13.54 -6.40
CA LEU A 132 -24.93 13.53 -5.01
C LEU A 132 -25.66 12.44 -4.19
N PRO A 133 -25.15 12.03 -3.02
CA PRO A 133 -25.81 11.03 -2.16
C PRO A 133 -27.23 11.41 -1.72
N SER A 134 -27.53 12.71 -1.66
CA SER A 134 -28.86 13.24 -1.39
C SER A 134 -29.88 12.97 -2.51
N GLY A 135 -29.43 12.47 -3.67
CA GLY A 135 -30.21 12.37 -4.90
C GLY A 135 -30.25 13.66 -5.72
N THR A 136 -29.63 14.74 -5.24
CA THR A 136 -29.53 16.01 -5.99
C THR A 136 -28.64 15.81 -7.21
N GLN A 137 -29.12 16.23 -8.38
CA GLN A 137 -28.34 16.25 -9.61
C GLN A 137 -27.77 17.65 -9.82
N VAL A 138 -26.44 17.73 -9.98
CA VAL A 138 -25.70 18.97 -10.19
C VAL A 138 -25.06 18.93 -11.57
N PRO A 139 -25.28 19.95 -12.43
CA PRO A 139 -24.53 20.06 -13.68
C PRO A 139 -23.02 20.07 -13.40
N LEU A 140 -22.26 19.27 -14.14
CA LEU A 140 -20.82 19.19 -14.00
C LEU A 140 -20.16 18.83 -15.32
N SER A 141 -19.29 19.72 -15.79
CA SER A 141 -18.42 19.52 -16.94
C SER A 141 -17.02 19.15 -16.46
N ILE A 142 -16.56 17.92 -16.75
CA ILE A 142 -15.20 17.48 -16.35
C ILE A 142 -14.14 18.45 -16.89
N ALA A 143 -14.34 19.02 -18.09
CA ALA A 143 -13.37 19.89 -18.75
C ALA A 143 -13.30 21.30 -18.13
N GLU A 144 -14.43 21.82 -17.59
CA GLU A 144 -14.55 23.20 -17.11
C GLU A 144 -14.51 23.27 -15.59
N ASP A 145 -15.13 22.30 -14.90
CA ASP A 145 -15.32 22.33 -13.46
C ASP A 145 -14.24 21.58 -12.69
N VAL A 146 -13.47 20.66 -13.34
CA VAL A 146 -12.30 20.03 -12.76
C VAL A 146 -11.04 20.67 -13.31
N ARG A 147 -10.52 21.64 -12.57
CA ARG A 147 -9.42 22.49 -13.02
C ARG A 147 -8.08 21.97 -12.50
N PHE A 148 -7.17 21.66 -13.41
CA PHE A 148 -5.79 21.28 -13.09
C PHE A 148 -4.92 22.53 -13.04
N VAL A 149 -4.40 22.89 -11.85
CA VAL A 149 -3.64 24.12 -11.57
C VAL A 149 -2.20 23.79 -11.10
N PRO A 150 -1.36 23.21 -11.97
CA PRO A 150 -0.06 22.64 -11.59
C PRO A 150 0.97 23.65 -11.09
N ARG A 151 0.83 24.94 -11.45
CA ARG A 151 1.80 25.99 -11.10
C ARG A 151 1.52 26.65 -9.75
N THR A 152 0.40 26.38 -9.14
CA THR A 152 0.03 26.89 -7.83
C THR A 152 0.28 25.80 -6.81
N VAL A 153 1.15 26.07 -5.85
CA VAL A 153 1.43 25.18 -4.71
C VAL A 153 0.93 25.89 -3.45
N LEU A 154 0.05 25.23 -2.71
CA LEU A 154 -0.46 25.77 -1.45
C LEU A 154 0.56 25.57 -0.32
N PRO A 155 0.60 26.48 0.69
CA PRO A 155 1.69 26.52 1.66
C PRO A 155 1.90 25.26 2.49
N TYR A 156 0.81 24.52 2.81
CA TYR A 156 0.91 23.36 3.71
C TYR A 156 1.51 22.13 3.02
N HIS A 157 1.04 21.81 1.78
CA HIS A 157 1.48 20.59 1.09
C HIS A 157 1.28 20.70 -0.43
N VAL A 158 2.18 20.06 -1.20
CA VAL A 158 2.17 20.07 -2.67
C VAL A 158 0.95 19.35 -3.30
N ASN A 159 0.32 18.42 -2.59
CA ASN A 159 -0.90 17.73 -3.04
C ASN A 159 -2.14 18.37 -2.40
N ALA A 160 -2.62 19.45 -2.97
CA ALA A 160 -3.77 20.17 -2.45
C ALA A 160 -4.94 20.17 -3.45
N LEU A 161 -6.16 20.22 -2.92
CA LEU A 161 -7.37 20.45 -3.71
C LEU A 161 -8.37 21.31 -2.94
N THR A 162 -9.08 22.16 -3.66
CA THR A 162 -10.22 22.94 -3.14
C THR A 162 -11.49 22.53 -3.87
N ILE A 163 -12.54 22.29 -3.11
CA ILE A 163 -13.87 21.98 -3.65
C ILE A 163 -14.81 23.10 -3.20
N THR A 164 -15.53 23.70 -4.13
CA THR A 164 -16.44 24.81 -3.91
C THR A 164 -17.84 24.45 -4.43
N ALA A 165 -18.86 24.53 -3.58
CA ALA A 165 -20.25 24.40 -3.94
C ALA A 165 -20.92 25.78 -3.87
N SER A 166 -21.69 26.18 -4.90
CA SER A 166 -22.41 27.45 -4.98
C SER A 166 -23.88 27.29 -5.40
N ASP A 167 -24.66 28.32 -5.08
CA ASP A 167 -26.05 28.41 -5.52
C ASP A 167 -26.13 28.92 -6.98
N LYS A 168 -27.39 29.10 -7.45
CA LYS A 168 -27.67 29.61 -8.81
C LYS A 168 -27.19 31.04 -9.06
N ASP A 169 -27.00 31.84 -8.01
CA ASP A 169 -26.56 33.23 -8.06
C ASP A 169 -25.05 33.36 -7.89
N GLY A 170 -24.34 32.24 -7.76
CA GLY A 170 -22.89 32.15 -7.57
C GLY A 170 -22.43 32.36 -6.12
N THR A 171 -23.36 32.42 -5.16
CA THR A 171 -23.00 32.53 -3.74
C THR A 171 -22.43 31.20 -3.23
N VAL A 172 -21.27 31.24 -2.59
CA VAL A 172 -20.63 30.05 -2.03
C VAL A 172 -21.46 29.50 -0.86
N ILE A 173 -21.86 28.23 -0.97
CA ILE A 173 -22.56 27.48 0.09
C ILE A 173 -21.56 26.80 1.00
N LEU A 174 -20.54 26.17 0.39
CA LEU A 174 -19.45 25.47 1.09
C LEU A 174 -18.18 25.52 0.23
N GLU A 175 -17.06 25.87 0.87
CA GLU A 175 -15.74 25.74 0.28
C GLU A 175 -14.80 25.07 1.28
N ARG A 176 -14.02 24.10 0.82
CA ARG A 176 -13.03 23.39 1.65
C ARG A 176 -11.76 23.10 0.89
N THR A 177 -10.66 23.33 1.55
CA THR A 177 -9.34 22.95 1.07
C THR A 177 -8.81 21.72 1.81
N TYR A 178 -8.37 20.73 1.06
CA TYR A 178 -7.83 19.48 1.56
C TYR A 178 -6.41 19.27 1.06
N TYR A 179 -5.61 18.54 1.86
CA TYR A 179 -4.24 18.18 1.54
C TYR A 179 -4.06 16.66 1.66
N SER A 180 -3.66 16.00 0.57
CA SER A 180 -3.41 14.56 0.54
C SER A 180 -1.95 14.27 0.83
N VAL A 181 -1.62 13.89 2.07
CA VAL A 181 -0.25 13.81 2.60
C VAL A 181 0.39 12.41 2.49
N GLY A 182 -0.04 11.61 1.51
CA GLY A 182 0.45 10.26 1.26
C GLY A 182 -0.22 9.17 2.11
N GLY A 183 -0.11 7.90 1.72
CA GLY A 183 -0.71 6.76 2.44
C GLY A 183 -2.24 6.82 2.56
N GLY A 184 -2.94 7.66 1.78
CA GLY A 184 -4.37 7.90 1.90
C GLY A 184 -4.76 8.78 3.10
N PHE A 185 -3.80 9.42 3.78
CA PHE A 185 -4.07 10.42 4.80
C PHE A 185 -4.46 11.75 4.15
N VAL A 186 -5.49 12.39 4.73
CA VAL A 186 -6.00 13.69 4.26
C VAL A 186 -6.06 14.64 5.43
N MET A 187 -5.58 15.87 5.22
CA MET A 187 -5.73 16.98 6.14
C MET A 187 -6.75 17.95 5.57
N ILE A 188 -7.56 18.55 6.42
CA ILE A 188 -8.52 19.61 6.07
C ILE A 188 -8.04 20.93 6.66
N GLN A 189 -8.09 22.00 5.87
CA GLN A 189 -7.82 23.34 6.35
C GLN A 189 -8.99 23.83 7.20
N THR A 190 -8.68 24.32 8.41
CA THR A 190 -9.68 24.73 9.41
C THR A 190 -9.84 26.26 9.54
N ASN A 191 -8.91 27.03 8.99
CA ASN A 191 -8.96 28.49 8.94
C ASN A 191 -9.02 29.00 7.50
N ASP A 192 -9.40 30.28 7.33
CA ASP A 192 -9.48 30.94 6.01
C ASP A 192 -8.19 31.68 5.63
N ASP A 193 -7.07 31.48 6.37
CA ASP A 193 -5.79 32.12 6.05
C ASP A 193 -5.01 31.30 5.01
N PRO A 194 -4.94 31.76 3.75
CA PRO A 194 -4.24 31.03 2.70
C PRO A 194 -2.71 31.04 2.83
N HIS A 195 -2.16 31.91 3.70
CA HIS A 195 -0.70 32.04 3.89
C HIS A 195 -0.20 31.31 5.13
N ASN A 196 -1.08 31.04 6.09
CA ASN A 196 -0.77 30.31 7.31
C ASN A 196 -1.92 29.33 7.62
N PRO A 197 -2.08 28.25 6.85
CA PRO A 197 -3.16 27.31 7.01
C PRO A 197 -3.04 26.54 8.33
N GLU A 198 -4.08 26.60 9.15
CA GLU A 198 -4.28 25.64 10.23
C GLU A 198 -4.97 24.41 9.65
N VAL A 199 -4.49 23.22 10.02
CA VAL A 199 -5.01 21.98 9.48
C VAL A 199 -5.32 20.99 10.59
N SER A 200 -6.35 20.17 10.36
CA SER A 200 -6.66 19.01 11.18
C SER A 200 -6.71 17.74 10.33
N SER A 201 -6.47 16.59 10.96
CA SER A 201 -6.61 15.31 10.26
C SER A 201 -8.08 15.05 9.93
N LEU A 202 -8.36 14.67 8.69
CA LEU A 202 -9.68 14.17 8.32
C LEU A 202 -9.83 12.78 8.95
N ALA A 203 -10.67 12.69 10.00
CA ALA A 203 -10.94 11.42 10.66
C ALA A 203 -11.57 10.44 9.67
N THR A 204 -10.93 9.31 9.45
CA THR A 204 -11.58 8.16 8.82
C THR A 204 -12.34 7.39 9.90
N SER A 205 -13.39 6.68 9.55
CA SER A 205 -14.27 5.97 10.51
C SER A 205 -13.54 4.99 11.44
N GLN A 206 -12.29 4.66 11.15
CA GLN A 206 -11.46 3.74 11.95
C GLN A 206 -10.10 4.33 12.35
N ALA A 207 -9.53 5.27 11.59
CA ALA A 207 -8.31 5.98 11.95
C ALA A 207 -8.60 7.07 12.99
N GLY A 208 -7.74 7.20 13.99
CA GLY A 208 -7.89 8.19 15.07
C GLY A 208 -8.79 7.74 16.24
N VAL A 209 -9.37 6.54 16.21
CA VAL A 209 -10.03 5.97 17.37
C VAL A 209 -8.97 5.64 18.43
N GLY A 210 -9.07 6.28 19.60
CA GLY A 210 -8.19 6.02 20.75
C GLY A 210 -6.89 6.83 20.80
N ILE A 211 -6.77 7.93 20.02
CA ILE A 211 -5.62 8.87 20.14
C ILE A 211 -5.47 9.38 21.58
N ASP A 212 -6.56 9.47 22.34
CA ASP A 212 -6.58 9.89 23.75
C ASP A 212 -6.24 8.74 24.74
N VAL A 213 -6.10 7.50 24.26
CA VAL A 213 -5.74 6.35 25.09
C VAL A 213 -4.22 6.16 25.02
N PRO A 214 -3.48 6.27 26.14
CA PRO A 214 -2.04 6.03 26.13
C PRO A 214 -1.71 4.63 25.64
N ALA A 215 -0.78 4.50 24.70
CA ALA A 215 -0.28 3.21 24.27
C ALA A 215 0.44 2.51 25.44
N PRO A 216 0.15 1.23 25.73
CA PRO A 216 0.88 0.49 26.77
C PRO A 216 2.39 0.43 26.53
N HIS A 217 2.79 0.39 25.27
CA HIS A 217 4.17 0.31 24.84
C HIS A 217 4.45 1.39 23.79
N PRO A 218 4.60 2.68 24.20
CA PRO A 218 4.85 3.77 23.26
C PRO A 218 6.27 3.68 22.69
N PHE A 219 6.41 4.01 21.39
CA PHE A 219 7.71 4.13 20.74
C PHE A 219 7.63 5.14 19.58
N ALA A 220 8.70 5.88 19.38
CA ALA A 220 8.88 6.83 18.29
C ALA A 220 10.16 6.59 17.48
N SER A 221 11.00 5.63 17.91
CA SER A 221 12.24 5.24 17.22
C SER A 221 12.44 3.74 17.30
N GLY A 222 13.29 3.17 16.42
CA GLY A 222 13.70 1.78 16.47
C GLY A 222 14.38 1.42 17.78
N ALA A 223 15.22 2.30 18.28
CA ALA A 223 15.85 2.13 19.59
C ALA A 223 14.82 2.04 20.74
N GLN A 224 13.77 2.88 20.72
CA GLN A 224 12.69 2.82 21.72
C GLN A 224 11.84 1.54 21.57
N LEU A 225 11.57 1.11 20.33
CA LEU A 225 10.86 -0.13 20.05
C LEU A 225 11.61 -1.34 20.63
N LEU A 226 12.91 -1.46 20.36
CA LEU A 226 13.74 -2.54 20.91
C LEU A 226 13.83 -2.50 22.43
N ALA A 227 14.00 -1.32 23.03
CA ALA A 227 14.01 -1.14 24.48
C ALA A 227 12.67 -1.55 25.12
N ALA A 228 11.54 -1.26 24.47
CA ALA A 228 10.22 -1.69 24.93
C ALA A 228 10.04 -3.21 24.85
N CYS A 229 10.54 -3.85 23.79
CA CYS A 229 10.58 -5.31 23.67
C CYS A 229 11.45 -5.94 24.77
N ASP A 230 12.65 -5.43 25.00
CA ASP A 230 13.57 -5.92 26.04
C ASP A 230 12.96 -5.79 27.44
N ALA A 231 12.31 -4.66 27.74
CA ALA A 231 11.68 -4.42 29.05
C ALA A 231 10.44 -5.28 29.29
N SER A 232 9.67 -5.59 28.26
CA SER A 232 8.42 -6.37 28.38
C SER A 232 8.60 -7.86 28.14
N GLY A 233 9.69 -8.28 27.47
CA GLY A 233 9.88 -9.64 27.00
C GLY A 233 9.00 -10.02 25.80
N LEU A 234 8.35 -9.05 25.17
CA LEU A 234 7.45 -9.25 24.03
C LEU A 234 8.21 -9.18 22.71
N SER A 235 7.74 -9.91 21.71
CA SER A 235 8.10 -9.70 20.30
C SER A 235 7.52 -8.37 19.81
N ILE A 236 8.02 -7.88 18.65
CA ILE A 236 7.50 -6.64 18.03
C ILE A 236 6.00 -6.80 17.71
N ALA A 237 5.59 -7.94 17.17
CA ALA A 237 4.19 -8.19 16.83
C ALA A 237 3.28 -8.20 18.07
N GLU A 238 3.70 -8.83 19.18
CA GLU A 238 2.95 -8.84 20.44
C GLU A 238 2.86 -7.45 21.06
N LEU A 239 3.93 -6.66 20.99
CA LEU A 239 3.96 -5.29 21.49
C LEU A 239 2.95 -4.41 20.74
N VAL A 240 2.95 -4.47 19.39
CA VAL A 240 1.97 -3.75 18.57
C VAL A 240 0.56 -4.25 18.85
N ARG A 241 0.36 -5.54 18.99
CA ARG A 241 -0.95 -6.12 19.36
C ARG A 241 -1.47 -5.58 20.70
N HIS A 242 -0.63 -5.47 21.72
CA HIS A 242 -1.02 -4.88 23.00
C HIS A 242 -1.45 -3.43 22.86
N ASN A 243 -0.75 -2.65 22.02
CA ASN A 243 -1.13 -1.26 21.74
C ASN A 243 -2.48 -1.17 21.03
N GLU A 244 -2.75 -2.05 20.05
CA GLU A 244 -4.05 -2.12 19.37
C GLU A 244 -5.19 -2.53 20.30
N GLU A 245 -4.96 -3.55 21.15
CA GLU A 245 -5.95 -4.09 22.06
C GLU A 245 -6.27 -3.15 23.24
N ALA A 246 -5.42 -2.18 23.54
CA ALA A 246 -5.74 -1.11 24.47
C ALA A 246 -6.84 -0.17 23.97
N VAL A 247 -7.02 -0.11 22.66
CA VAL A 247 -7.95 0.81 21.97
C VAL A 247 -9.18 0.07 21.44
N ARG A 248 -9.03 -1.19 21.02
CA ARG A 248 -10.04 -1.97 20.30
C ARG A 248 -10.11 -3.41 20.85
N PRO A 249 -11.28 -4.07 20.82
CA PRO A 249 -11.37 -5.50 21.11
C PRO A 249 -10.46 -6.33 20.19
N ARG A 250 -9.86 -7.39 20.73
CA ARG A 250 -9.01 -8.35 20.00
C ARG A 250 -9.70 -8.87 18.73
N GLU A 251 -10.98 -9.16 18.81
CA GLU A 251 -11.79 -9.67 17.69
C GLU A 251 -11.85 -8.67 16.54
N THR A 252 -11.94 -7.38 16.85
CA THR A 252 -11.93 -6.29 15.85
C THR A 252 -10.58 -6.21 15.16
N VAL A 253 -9.48 -6.29 15.92
CA VAL A 253 -8.12 -6.29 15.37
C VAL A 253 -7.90 -7.51 14.48
N ASN A 254 -8.26 -8.70 14.96
CA ASN A 254 -8.13 -9.94 14.21
C ASN A 254 -8.94 -9.92 12.89
N ALA A 255 -10.21 -9.51 12.97
CA ALA A 255 -11.07 -9.41 11.78
C ALA A 255 -10.52 -8.43 10.74
N TYR A 256 -9.88 -7.34 11.19
CA TYR A 256 -9.24 -6.39 10.30
C TYR A 256 -7.99 -6.99 9.63
N LEU A 257 -7.12 -7.65 10.40
CA LEU A 257 -5.93 -8.32 9.86
C LEU A 257 -6.28 -9.41 8.84
N ASP A 258 -7.30 -10.23 9.14
CA ASP A 258 -7.83 -11.23 8.21
C ASP A 258 -8.30 -10.57 6.91
N ARG A 259 -9.11 -9.50 7.02
CA ARG A 259 -9.65 -8.79 5.87
C ARG A 259 -8.55 -8.14 5.01
N ILE A 260 -7.50 -7.57 5.62
CA ILE A 260 -6.36 -7.01 4.92
C ILE A 260 -5.62 -8.11 4.14
N ALA A 261 -5.31 -9.24 4.79
CA ALA A 261 -4.62 -10.35 4.14
C ALA A 261 -5.43 -10.95 2.99
N ASP A 262 -6.72 -11.21 3.21
CA ASP A 262 -7.61 -11.76 2.18
C ASP A 262 -7.76 -10.80 0.98
N THR A 263 -7.85 -9.49 1.22
CA THR A 263 -7.87 -8.50 0.14
C THR A 263 -6.56 -8.49 -0.66
N MET A 264 -5.41 -8.69 0.00
CA MET A 264 -4.12 -8.83 -0.68
C MET A 264 -4.09 -10.08 -1.57
N PHE A 265 -4.58 -11.21 -1.07
CA PHE A 265 -4.66 -12.47 -1.82
C PHE A 265 -5.63 -12.37 -2.99
N ASP A 266 -6.82 -11.80 -2.77
CA ASP A 266 -7.80 -11.56 -3.84
C ASP A 266 -7.23 -10.66 -4.95
N CYS A 267 -6.43 -9.66 -4.59
CA CYS A 267 -5.77 -8.79 -5.56
C CYS A 267 -4.74 -9.55 -6.41
N VAL A 268 -3.95 -10.46 -5.81
CA VAL A 268 -3.05 -11.33 -6.57
C VAL A 268 -3.83 -12.20 -7.54
N ASP A 269 -4.91 -12.83 -7.09
CA ASP A 269 -5.73 -13.74 -7.91
C ASP A 269 -6.44 -12.98 -9.05
N ALA A 270 -6.94 -11.78 -8.79
CA ALA A 270 -7.51 -10.90 -9.81
C ALA A 270 -6.47 -10.56 -10.89
N GLY A 271 -5.26 -10.14 -10.49
CA GLY A 271 -4.19 -9.78 -11.43
C GLY A 271 -3.69 -10.97 -12.26
N THR A 272 -3.63 -12.18 -11.68
CA THR A 272 -3.25 -13.40 -12.42
C THR A 272 -4.34 -13.88 -13.40
N SER A 273 -5.56 -13.35 -13.26
CA SER A 273 -6.69 -13.66 -14.15
C SER A 273 -6.93 -12.58 -15.22
N ALA A 274 -6.49 -11.35 -14.97
CA ALA A 274 -6.74 -10.20 -15.82
C ALA A 274 -5.88 -10.18 -17.09
N THR A 275 -6.45 -9.62 -18.17
CA THR A 275 -5.79 -9.46 -19.48
C THR A 275 -5.93 -8.03 -20.00
N GLY A 276 -5.29 -7.73 -21.13
CA GLY A 276 -5.43 -6.47 -21.84
C GLY A 276 -4.23 -5.55 -21.67
N ILE A 277 -4.46 -4.26 -21.90
CA ILE A 277 -3.47 -3.18 -21.85
C ILE A 277 -3.81 -2.28 -20.67
N LEU A 278 -2.80 -1.85 -19.92
CA LEU A 278 -2.97 -0.92 -18.81
C LEU A 278 -3.39 0.48 -19.32
N PRO A 279 -4.25 1.20 -18.60
CA PRO A 279 -4.74 2.50 -19.02
C PRO A 279 -3.63 3.56 -18.99
N GLY A 280 -3.83 4.69 -19.70
CA GLY A 280 -2.94 5.86 -19.65
C GLY A 280 -2.09 6.08 -20.89
N GLY A 281 -2.16 5.23 -21.92
CA GLY A 281 -1.58 5.47 -23.25
C GLY A 281 -0.11 5.10 -23.40
N LEU A 282 0.49 4.35 -22.47
CA LEU A 282 1.82 3.76 -22.65
C LEU A 282 1.78 2.39 -23.34
N ASP A 283 0.58 1.88 -23.61
CA ASP A 283 0.34 0.58 -24.26
C ASP A 283 1.06 -0.60 -23.56
N VAL A 284 1.20 -0.53 -22.24
CA VAL A 284 1.83 -1.59 -21.43
C VAL A 284 0.88 -2.78 -21.32
N PRO A 285 1.24 -3.96 -21.86
CA PRO A 285 0.40 -5.14 -21.74
C PRO A 285 0.46 -5.73 -20.33
N ARG A 286 -0.65 -6.25 -19.84
CA ARG A 286 -0.68 -7.08 -18.63
C ARG A 286 0.07 -8.38 -18.86
N ARG A 287 0.96 -8.74 -17.94
CA ARG A 287 1.88 -9.89 -18.06
C ARG A 287 1.59 -11.01 -17.07
N ALA A 288 0.96 -10.67 -15.93
CA ALA A 288 0.80 -11.59 -14.81
C ALA A 288 0.08 -12.88 -15.21
N ARG A 289 -1.02 -12.80 -15.97
CA ARG A 289 -1.74 -14.00 -16.45
C ARG A 289 -0.89 -14.93 -17.32
N ALA A 290 -0.12 -14.36 -18.24
CA ALA A 290 0.74 -15.18 -19.12
C ALA A 290 1.86 -15.87 -18.33
N LEU A 291 2.45 -15.17 -17.33
CA LEU A 291 3.46 -15.73 -16.44
C LEU A 291 2.88 -16.81 -15.54
N ALA A 292 1.70 -16.57 -14.94
CA ALA A 292 0.98 -17.57 -14.14
C ALA A 292 0.73 -18.84 -14.93
N GLY A 293 0.25 -18.72 -16.18
CA GLY A 293 0.04 -19.87 -17.08
C GLY A 293 1.32 -20.64 -17.41
N LYS A 294 2.47 -19.97 -17.50
CA LYS A 294 3.76 -20.63 -17.70
C LYS A 294 4.21 -21.40 -16.45
N LEU A 295 4.06 -20.80 -15.27
CA LEU A 295 4.44 -21.44 -14.00
C LEU A 295 3.53 -22.64 -13.68
N ALA A 296 2.22 -22.54 -13.90
CA ALA A 296 1.26 -23.60 -13.64
C ALA A 296 1.44 -24.80 -14.58
N ARG A 297 1.63 -24.59 -15.88
CA ARG A 297 1.83 -25.69 -16.86
C ARG A 297 3.01 -26.59 -16.51
N ARG A 298 4.05 -26.05 -15.90
CA ARG A 298 5.21 -26.83 -15.49
C ARG A 298 5.03 -27.62 -14.20
N LEU A 299 4.00 -27.34 -13.40
CA LEU A 299 3.60 -28.20 -12.28
C LEU A 299 2.94 -29.48 -12.77
N LEU A 300 2.18 -29.41 -13.87
CA LEU A 300 1.41 -30.55 -14.41
C LEU A 300 2.25 -31.50 -15.27
N GLY A 301 3.51 -31.17 -15.59
CA GLY A 301 4.36 -31.99 -16.47
C GLY A 301 3.96 -31.90 -17.96
N PRO A 302 4.78 -32.50 -18.89
CA PRO A 302 4.57 -32.40 -20.33
C PRO A 302 3.39 -33.19 -20.88
N SER A 303 2.60 -33.88 -20.05
CA SER A 303 1.60 -34.88 -20.45
C SER A 303 0.15 -34.37 -20.45
N THR A 304 -0.14 -33.14 -20.13
CA THR A 304 -1.53 -32.64 -20.16
C THR A 304 -1.82 -32.00 -21.51
N PRO A 305 -2.69 -32.61 -22.36
CA PRO A 305 -3.12 -32.00 -23.61
C PRO A 305 -3.87 -30.71 -23.30
N THR A 306 -3.36 -29.57 -23.72
CA THR A 306 -4.15 -28.34 -23.78
C THR A 306 -5.27 -28.52 -24.76
N THR A 307 -6.54 -28.49 -24.31
CA THR A 307 -7.68 -28.30 -25.20
C THR A 307 -7.50 -26.94 -25.89
N ALA A 308 -7.06 -27.02 -27.15
CA ALA A 308 -6.91 -25.88 -28.04
C ALA A 308 -8.30 -25.42 -28.47
N GLU A 309 -8.94 -24.57 -27.70
CA GLU A 309 -10.15 -23.85 -28.11
C GLU A 309 -10.19 -22.42 -27.53
N THR A 310 -9.21 -21.61 -27.85
CA THR A 310 -9.38 -20.15 -27.98
C THR A 310 -8.28 -19.65 -28.92
N GLY A 311 -8.66 -19.27 -30.13
CA GLY A 311 -7.79 -18.98 -31.26
C GLY A 311 -6.98 -17.67 -31.19
N GLN A 312 -6.23 -17.46 -30.12
CA GLN A 312 -5.10 -16.53 -30.06
C GLN A 312 -3.95 -17.21 -29.32
N GLY A 313 -3.28 -18.10 -30.01
CA GLY A 313 -2.07 -18.75 -29.55
C GLY A 313 -0.98 -17.70 -29.37
N VAL A 314 -0.58 -17.44 -28.11
CA VAL A 314 0.77 -16.94 -27.85
C VAL A 314 1.71 -17.97 -28.47
N PRO A 315 2.63 -17.56 -29.37
CA PRO A 315 3.58 -18.49 -29.96
C PRO A 315 4.28 -19.25 -28.84
N ASP A 316 4.28 -20.56 -28.91
CA ASP A 316 5.06 -21.41 -28.04
C ASP A 316 6.54 -21.20 -28.41
N ASP A 317 7.10 -20.09 -27.93
CA ASP A 317 8.52 -19.81 -28.10
C ASP A 317 9.27 -20.79 -27.19
N ALA A 318 9.62 -21.93 -27.77
CA ALA A 318 10.41 -22.99 -27.13
C ALA A 318 11.75 -22.47 -26.52
N ARG A 319 12.10 -21.21 -26.75
CA ARG A 319 13.26 -20.51 -26.20
C ARG A 319 12.93 -19.63 -25.00
N ALA A 320 11.64 -19.43 -24.64
CA ALA A 320 11.30 -18.64 -23.46
C ALA A 320 11.77 -19.35 -22.20
N TRP A 321 12.72 -18.72 -21.48
CA TRP A 321 13.20 -19.27 -20.22
C TRP A 321 12.06 -19.29 -19.19
N VAL A 322 11.85 -20.44 -18.56
CA VAL A 322 10.92 -20.61 -17.43
C VAL A 322 11.56 -21.62 -16.47
N SER A 323 11.55 -21.33 -15.16
CA SER A 323 12.08 -22.23 -14.15
C SER A 323 11.42 -23.61 -14.19
N THR A 324 12.19 -24.67 -13.99
CA THR A 324 11.67 -26.04 -13.86
C THR A 324 11.05 -26.25 -12.48
N ALA A 325 10.27 -27.31 -12.30
CA ALA A 325 9.71 -27.65 -10.99
C ALA A 325 10.78 -27.92 -9.91
N THR A 326 11.99 -28.30 -10.33
CA THR A 326 13.14 -28.58 -9.46
C THR A 326 14.12 -27.41 -9.33
N ASP A 327 13.83 -26.26 -9.96
CA ASP A 327 14.68 -25.07 -9.85
C ASP A 327 14.60 -24.50 -8.42
N PRO A 328 15.71 -24.42 -7.69
CA PRO A 328 15.70 -23.87 -6.33
C PRO A 328 15.29 -22.38 -6.28
N MET A 329 15.40 -21.64 -7.40
CA MET A 329 15.01 -20.24 -7.50
C MET A 329 13.53 -20.05 -7.89
N ARG A 330 12.79 -21.14 -8.09
CA ARG A 330 11.38 -21.08 -8.52
C ARG A 330 10.47 -20.26 -7.59
N ALA A 331 10.75 -20.26 -6.29
CA ALA A 331 10.03 -19.43 -5.33
C ALA A 331 10.11 -17.93 -5.68
N MET A 332 11.26 -17.48 -6.24
CA MET A 332 11.44 -16.10 -6.70
C MET A 332 10.51 -15.76 -7.88
N ASP A 333 10.27 -16.70 -8.79
CA ASP A 333 9.36 -16.49 -9.91
C ASP A 333 7.92 -16.27 -9.43
N TRP A 334 7.47 -17.01 -8.39
CA TRP A 334 6.17 -16.81 -7.78
C TRP A 334 6.07 -15.46 -7.07
N VAL A 335 7.10 -15.06 -6.33
CA VAL A 335 7.16 -13.73 -5.67
C VAL A 335 7.08 -12.61 -6.70
N ASN A 336 7.82 -12.71 -7.78
CA ASN A 336 7.76 -11.75 -8.89
C ASN A 336 6.36 -11.72 -9.51
N LEU A 337 5.75 -12.88 -9.74
CA LEU A 337 4.39 -12.97 -10.27
C LEU A 337 3.37 -12.27 -9.35
N PHE A 338 3.42 -12.53 -8.04
CA PHE A 338 2.49 -11.93 -7.08
C PHE A 338 2.63 -10.40 -7.06
N ALA A 339 3.86 -9.89 -7.04
CA ALA A 339 4.11 -8.44 -7.08
C ALA A 339 3.61 -7.80 -8.38
N LEU A 340 3.87 -8.44 -9.54
CA LEU A 340 3.40 -7.98 -10.85
C LEU A 340 1.87 -7.96 -10.90
N ALA A 341 1.21 -9.01 -10.44
CA ALA A 341 -0.25 -9.14 -10.44
C ALA A 341 -0.91 -7.98 -9.68
N VAL A 342 -0.46 -7.72 -8.44
CA VAL A 342 -0.99 -6.62 -7.62
C VAL A 342 -0.74 -5.26 -8.27
N ASN A 343 0.47 -5.04 -8.84
CA ASN A 343 0.78 -3.74 -9.43
C ASN A 343 0.05 -3.49 -10.75
N GLU A 344 -0.26 -4.52 -11.52
CA GLU A 344 -1.11 -4.41 -12.70
C GLU A 344 -2.55 -4.07 -12.32
N GLU A 345 -3.09 -4.64 -11.22
CA GLU A 345 -4.38 -4.24 -10.66
C GLU A 345 -4.35 -2.79 -10.15
N ASN A 346 -3.29 -2.42 -9.43
CA ASN A 346 -3.11 -1.03 -8.98
C ASN A 346 -3.09 -0.06 -10.18
N ALA A 347 -2.30 -0.35 -11.20
CA ALA A 347 -2.19 0.50 -12.40
C ALA A 347 -3.50 0.62 -13.17
N ALA A 348 -4.35 -0.40 -13.14
CA ALA A 348 -5.69 -0.39 -13.73
C ALA A 348 -6.71 0.45 -12.94
N GLY A 349 -6.39 0.82 -11.70
CA GLY A 349 -7.31 1.55 -10.82
C GLY A 349 -8.24 0.65 -10.03
N HIS A 350 -7.89 -0.62 -9.89
CA HIS A 350 -8.68 -1.64 -9.21
C HIS A 350 -8.37 -1.70 -7.70
N ARG A 351 -9.02 -2.67 -7.01
CA ARG A 351 -8.91 -2.88 -5.57
C ARG A 351 -7.51 -3.30 -5.17
N VAL A 352 -6.91 -2.57 -4.23
CA VAL A 352 -5.62 -2.90 -3.63
C VAL A 352 -5.62 -2.55 -2.14
N VAL A 353 -4.64 -3.10 -1.41
CA VAL A 353 -4.30 -2.61 -0.08
C VAL A 353 -3.15 -1.60 -0.20
N THR A 354 -3.37 -0.39 0.28
CA THR A 354 -2.31 0.60 0.48
C THR A 354 -1.36 0.07 1.57
N ALA A 355 -0.07 -0.18 1.22
CA ALA A 355 0.86 -0.86 2.12
C ALA A 355 2.34 -0.47 1.84
N PRO A 356 2.89 0.64 2.37
CA PRO A 356 2.22 1.77 2.98
C PRO A 356 1.63 2.75 1.98
N THR A 357 1.92 2.59 0.66
CA THR A 357 1.37 3.39 -0.44
C THR A 357 0.85 2.47 -1.55
N ASN A 358 0.04 3.02 -2.46
CA ASN A 358 -0.42 2.26 -3.63
C ASN A 358 0.72 1.97 -4.62
N GLY A 359 1.68 2.89 -4.78
CA GLY A 359 2.84 2.68 -5.66
C GLY A 359 3.70 1.49 -5.25
N ALA A 360 3.63 1.09 -3.98
CA ALA A 360 4.35 -0.04 -3.39
C ALA A 360 3.44 -1.22 -3.01
N ALA A 361 2.17 -1.21 -3.43
CA ALA A 361 1.15 -2.16 -2.99
C ALA A 361 1.47 -3.64 -3.27
N GLY A 362 2.36 -3.92 -4.22
CA GLY A 362 2.73 -5.29 -4.60
C GLY A 362 3.77 -5.96 -3.70
N VAL A 363 4.53 -5.20 -2.92
CA VAL A 363 5.66 -5.75 -2.14
C VAL A 363 5.19 -6.66 -1.02
N ILE A 364 4.35 -6.14 -0.13
CA ILE A 364 3.87 -6.89 1.05
C ILE A 364 3.03 -8.11 0.66
N PRO A 365 2.04 -8.02 -0.27
CA PRO A 365 1.30 -9.20 -0.70
C PRO A 365 2.18 -10.29 -1.33
N ALA A 366 3.24 -9.91 -2.05
CA ALA A 366 4.15 -10.87 -2.65
C ALA A 366 4.97 -11.63 -1.60
N VAL A 367 5.47 -10.94 -0.57
CA VAL A 367 6.22 -11.59 0.52
C VAL A 367 5.28 -12.39 1.42
N LEU A 368 4.06 -11.91 1.67
CA LEU A 368 3.05 -12.65 2.40
C LEU A 368 2.62 -13.90 1.63
N GLY A 369 2.45 -13.81 0.31
CA GLY A 369 2.23 -14.96 -0.57
C GLY A 369 3.37 -15.98 -0.49
N TYR A 370 4.63 -15.53 -0.46
CA TYR A 370 5.79 -16.39 -0.24
C TYR A 370 5.72 -17.10 1.13
N LEU A 371 5.40 -16.38 2.20
CA LEU A 371 5.24 -16.95 3.55
C LEU A 371 4.24 -18.11 3.53
N VAL A 372 3.05 -17.88 3.01
CA VAL A 372 1.95 -18.87 3.07
C VAL A 372 2.07 -20.02 2.08
N THR A 373 2.92 -19.91 1.04
CA THR A 373 3.04 -20.94 -0.02
C THR A 373 4.39 -21.65 -0.04
N HIS A 374 5.45 -21.04 0.48
CA HIS A 374 6.82 -21.56 0.35
C HIS A 374 7.54 -21.77 1.68
N CYS A 375 7.00 -21.24 2.80
CA CYS A 375 7.61 -21.43 4.11
C CYS A 375 6.97 -22.62 4.83
N PRO A 376 7.74 -23.66 5.21
CA PRO A 376 7.23 -24.84 5.89
C PRO A 376 6.55 -24.53 7.22
N GLU A 377 6.94 -23.45 7.88
CA GLU A 377 6.42 -22.95 9.14
C GLU A 377 4.91 -22.73 9.10
N THR A 378 4.33 -22.46 7.94
CA THR A 378 2.88 -22.28 7.76
C THR A 378 2.11 -23.58 7.54
N GLY A 379 2.78 -24.75 7.67
CA GLY A 379 2.20 -26.05 7.33
C GLY A 379 2.05 -26.28 5.82
N SER A 380 2.62 -25.39 5.01
CA SER A 380 2.61 -25.53 3.56
C SER A 380 3.62 -26.57 3.11
N THR A 381 3.25 -27.42 2.16
CA THR A 381 4.23 -28.29 1.50
C THR A 381 4.96 -27.48 0.43
N PRO A 382 6.30 -27.25 0.56
CA PRO A 382 7.04 -26.47 -0.42
C PRO A 382 6.84 -27.02 -1.84
N GLY A 383 6.50 -26.15 -2.77
CA GLY A 383 6.29 -26.52 -4.18
C GLY A 383 4.84 -26.84 -4.58
N ILE A 384 3.88 -26.87 -3.63
CA ILE A 384 2.44 -26.95 -3.92
C ILE A 384 1.82 -25.55 -3.76
N ALA A 385 2.48 -24.52 -4.26
CA ALA A 385 1.80 -23.27 -4.54
C ALA A 385 0.98 -23.46 -5.81
N ALA A 386 -0.34 -23.30 -5.71
CA ALA A 386 -1.26 -23.24 -6.81
C ALA A 386 -1.52 -24.55 -7.54
N GLY A 387 -2.44 -25.34 -7.01
CA GLY A 387 -3.28 -26.15 -7.90
C GLY A 387 -4.10 -25.19 -8.76
N PRO A 388 -4.11 -25.31 -10.09
CA PRO A 388 -5.01 -24.53 -10.90
C PRO A 388 -6.44 -24.96 -10.54
N ASP A 389 -7.26 -24.07 -9.97
CA ASP A 389 -8.70 -24.26 -10.06
C ASP A 389 -9.10 -23.85 -11.48
N THR A 390 -9.02 -24.82 -12.41
CA THR A 390 -9.05 -24.57 -13.85
C THR A 390 -10.42 -24.87 -14.45
N ARG A 391 -11.51 -24.68 -13.73
CA ARG A 391 -12.85 -24.91 -14.33
C ARG A 391 -13.19 -23.87 -15.40
N ASP A 392 -12.59 -22.70 -15.36
CA ASP A 392 -12.80 -21.60 -16.31
C ASP A 392 -11.51 -21.08 -16.97
N GLY A 393 -10.38 -21.76 -16.76
CA GLY A 393 -9.07 -21.34 -17.28
C GLY A 393 -8.44 -20.17 -16.48
N SER A 394 -8.99 -19.80 -15.33
CA SER A 394 -8.38 -18.88 -14.39
C SER A 394 -7.30 -19.57 -13.55
N ILE A 395 -6.32 -18.81 -13.10
CA ILE A 395 -5.32 -19.26 -12.14
C ILE A 395 -5.47 -18.38 -10.92
N ALA A 396 -5.94 -18.97 -9.82
CA ALA A 396 -6.12 -18.29 -8.55
C ALA A 396 -5.16 -18.90 -7.52
N PRO A 397 -3.87 -18.48 -7.50
CA PRO A 397 -2.85 -19.16 -6.73
C PRO A 397 -3.05 -19.07 -5.22
N LEU A 398 -3.79 -18.09 -4.73
CA LEU A 398 -3.98 -17.82 -3.29
C LEU A 398 -5.42 -18.00 -2.81
N SER A 399 -6.38 -18.29 -3.68
CA SER A 399 -7.81 -18.41 -3.34
C SER A 399 -8.11 -19.45 -2.25
N HIS A 400 -7.30 -20.52 -2.17
CA HIS A 400 -7.43 -21.60 -1.18
C HIS A 400 -6.82 -21.27 0.19
N ILE A 401 -6.16 -20.11 0.33
CA ILE A 401 -5.42 -19.71 1.55
C ILE A 401 -6.18 -18.65 2.36
N ARG A 402 -7.40 -18.29 1.98
CA ARG A 402 -8.19 -17.28 2.69
C ARG A 402 -8.25 -17.53 4.19
N LEU A 403 -8.10 -16.44 4.97
CA LEU A 403 -8.18 -16.47 6.42
C LEU A 403 -9.62 -16.31 6.92
N THR A 404 -10.47 -15.62 6.15
CA THR A 404 -11.91 -15.48 6.42
C THR A 404 -12.69 -16.59 5.70
N GLY A 405 -13.56 -17.25 6.41
CA GLY A 405 -14.42 -18.29 5.87
C GLY A 405 -14.01 -19.71 6.28
N ARG A 406 -14.92 -20.66 6.05
CA ARG A 406 -14.61 -22.10 6.22
C ARG A 406 -13.57 -22.51 5.19
N PRO A 407 -12.60 -23.35 5.55
CA PRO A 407 -11.77 -24.03 4.56
C PRO A 407 -12.70 -24.65 3.51
N VAL A 408 -12.42 -24.39 2.24
CA VAL A 408 -13.20 -24.99 1.15
C VAL A 408 -13.03 -26.50 1.27
N ASP A 409 -14.12 -27.19 1.58
CA ASP A 409 -14.18 -28.65 1.66
C ASP A 409 -13.79 -29.26 0.30
N SER A 410 -12.52 -29.59 0.14
CA SER A 410 -12.02 -30.42 -0.96
C SER A 410 -11.43 -31.75 -0.51
N THR A 411 -11.64 -32.13 0.77
CA THR A 411 -11.19 -33.43 1.30
C THR A 411 -12.38 -34.35 1.65
N PRO A 412 -12.29 -35.64 1.33
CA PRO A 412 -13.30 -36.62 1.71
C PRO A 412 -13.41 -36.76 3.23
N GLU A 413 -14.63 -37.04 3.69
CA GLU A 413 -15.00 -37.20 5.09
C GLU A 413 -14.08 -38.15 5.86
N GLY A 414 -13.51 -37.65 6.98
CA GLY A 414 -12.97 -38.48 8.06
C GLY A 414 -11.51 -38.21 8.43
N SER A 415 -11.23 -37.78 9.64
CA SER A 415 -9.95 -37.69 10.37
C SER A 415 -8.96 -36.54 10.04
N GLU A 416 -8.97 -35.88 8.88
CA GLU A 416 -8.06 -34.79 8.52
C GLU A 416 -8.54 -33.39 8.95
N LEU A 417 -9.80 -33.26 9.42
CA LEU A 417 -10.41 -31.94 9.73
C LEU A 417 -9.78 -31.24 10.94
N ALA A 418 -9.31 -31.96 11.93
CA ALA A 418 -8.70 -31.37 13.13
C ALA A 418 -7.29 -30.82 12.83
N ASP A 419 -6.49 -31.56 12.08
CA ASP A 419 -5.15 -31.14 11.66
C ASP A 419 -5.20 -29.97 10.69
N GLY A 420 -6.20 -29.96 9.80
CA GLY A 420 -6.46 -28.86 8.87
C GLY A 420 -6.84 -27.55 9.57
N ALA A 421 -7.68 -27.61 10.61
CA ALA A 421 -8.09 -26.46 11.40
C ALA A 421 -6.91 -25.87 12.21
N ALA A 422 -6.08 -26.73 12.80
CA ALA A 422 -4.90 -26.29 13.54
C ALA A 422 -3.86 -25.62 12.62
N ALA A 423 -3.62 -26.19 11.44
CA ALA A 423 -2.72 -25.60 10.43
C ALA A 423 -3.25 -24.26 9.91
N HIS A 424 -4.57 -24.13 9.74
CA HIS A 424 -5.20 -22.87 9.33
C HIS A 424 -5.01 -21.79 10.40
N GLU A 425 -5.30 -22.09 11.67
CA GLU A 425 -5.14 -21.14 12.77
C GLU A 425 -3.66 -20.76 12.99
N HIS A 426 -2.75 -21.70 12.86
CA HIS A 426 -1.32 -21.42 12.90
C HIS A 426 -0.88 -20.48 11.79
N ARG A 427 -1.29 -20.75 10.55
CA ARG A 427 -1.03 -19.84 9.40
C ARG A 427 -1.60 -18.46 9.64
N ARG A 428 -2.85 -18.37 10.12
CA ARG A 428 -3.50 -17.12 10.48
C ARG A 428 -2.69 -16.33 11.50
N THR A 429 -2.17 -16.99 12.53
CA THR A 429 -1.30 -16.37 13.54
C THR A 429 -0.06 -15.78 12.92
N LEU A 430 0.66 -16.52 12.07
CA LEU A 430 1.88 -16.05 11.42
C LEU A 430 1.61 -14.86 10.47
N VAL A 431 0.48 -14.87 9.76
CA VAL A 431 0.06 -13.73 8.92
C VAL A 431 -0.23 -12.49 9.76
N HIS A 432 -0.90 -12.65 10.90
CA HIS A 432 -1.15 -11.55 11.84
C HIS A 432 0.15 -10.98 12.41
N GLU A 433 1.08 -11.83 12.85
CA GLU A 433 2.38 -11.41 13.35
C GLU A 433 3.18 -10.66 12.28
N PHE A 434 3.15 -11.15 11.04
CA PHE A 434 3.76 -10.46 9.91
C PHE A 434 3.22 -9.04 9.75
N LEU A 435 1.90 -8.87 9.70
CA LEU A 435 1.26 -7.56 9.49
C LEU A 435 1.49 -6.60 10.66
N LEU A 436 1.48 -7.11 11.89
CA LEU A 436 1.73 -6.30 13.09
C LEU A 436 3.19 -5.83 13.16
N ALA A 437 4.17 -6.69 12.89
CA ALA A 437 5.57 -6.30 12.84
C ALA A 437 5.83 -5.30 11.69
N ALA A 438 5.25 -5.54 10.51
CA ALA A 438 5.30 -4.61 9.39
C ALA A 438 4.70 -3.24 9.76
N THR A 439 3.62 -3.20 10.56
CA THR A 439 3.03 -1.96 11.06
C THR A 439 4.02 -1.13 11.89
N ALA A 440 4.75 -1.76 12.82
CA ALA A 440 5.74 -1.06 13.64
C ALA A 440 6.77 -0.33 12.78
N ILE A 441 7.32 -1.01 11.79
CA ILE A 441 8.33 -0.45 10.89
C ILE A 441 7.75 0.68 10.02
N GLY A 442 6.57 0.47 9.45
CA GLY A 442 5.87 1.49 8.67
C GLY A 442 5.55 2.74 9.49
N ALA A 443 5.14 2.56 10.76
CA ALA A 443 4.89 3.64 11.70
C ALA A 443 6.16 4.46 11.99
N LEU A 444 7.30 3.80 12.24
CA LEU A 444 8.58 4.48 12.45
C LEU A 444 9.00 5.32 11.23
N ILE A 445 8.90 4.74 10.03
CA ILE A 445 9.28 5.43 8.79
C ILE A 445 8.34 6.62 8.53
N LYS A 446 7.02 6.44 8.66
CA LYS A 446 6.05 7.52 8.44
C LYS A 446 6.20 8.65 9.46
N THR A 447 6.52 8.35 10.71
CA THR A 447 6.66 9.33 11.78
C THR A 447 7.95 10.15 11.67
N ASN A 448 9.06 9.51 11.30
CA ASN A 448 10.39 10.13 11.33
C ASN A 448 10.87 10.64 9.96
N ALA A 449 10.21 10.22 8.88
CA ALA A 449 10.50 10.65 7.51
C ALA A 449 9.19 10.78 6.72
N SER A 450 9.18 10.40 5.43
CA SER A 450 7.99 10.38 4.59
C SER A 450 7.87 9.06 3.84
N ILE A 451 6.63 8.64 3.60
CA ILE A 451 6.30 7.53 2.70
C ILE A 451 5.78 8.02 1.34
N ALA A 452 5.79 9.33 1.10
CA ALA A 452 5.28 9.93 -0.13
C ALA A 452 6.37 10.01 -1.19
N GLY A 453 6.18 9.33 -2.34
CA GLY A 453 7.14 9.35 -3.44
C GLY A 453 7.42 10.74 -3.99
N ALA A 454 6.45 11.66 -3.91
CA ALA A 454 6.60 13.04 -4.32
C ALA A 454 7.58 13.85 -3.43
N GLU A 455 7.79 13.41 -2.19
CA GLU A 455 8.69 14.08 -1.23
C GLU A 455 10.08 13.43 -1.20
N VAL A 456 10.13 12.12 -1.09
CA VAL A 456 11.38 11.37 -0.82
C VAL A 456 11.70 10.31 -1.89
N GLY A 457 10.98 10.25 -2.99
CA GLY A 457 11.21 9.26 -4.05
C GLY A 457 10.68 7.86 -3.73
N CYS A 458 10.99 6.90 -4.60
CA CYS A 458 10.60 5.49 -4.41
C CYS A 458 11.32 4.83 -3.23
N GLN A 459 12.41 5.40 -2.71
CA GLN A 459 13.01 4.94 -1.45
C GLN A 459 12.00 5.01 -0.30
N GLY A 460 11.17 6.07 -0.24
CA GLY A 460 10.12 6.23 0.77
C GLY A 460 8.87 5.37 0.52
N GLU A 461 8.58 4.98 -0.70
CA GLU A 461 7.45 4.10 -1.02
C GLU A 461 7.85 2.63 -1.02
N VAL A 462 8.59 2.23 -2.05
CA VAL A 462 8.99 0.83 -2.29
C VAL A 462 10.03 0.38 -1.26
N GLY A 463 10.92 1.29 -0.82
CA GLY A 463 11.88 1.02 0.24
C GLY A 463 11.19 0.76 1.58
N SER A 464 10.22 1.58 1.95
CA SER A 464 9.42 1.37 3.17
C SER A 464 8.65 0.05 3.12
N ALA A 465 7.98 -0.25 2.00
CA ALA A 465 7.27 -1.52 1.83
C ALA A 465 8.21 -2.73 1.93
N SER A 466 9.44 -2.61 1.36
CA SER A 466 10.46 -3.66 1.46
C SER A 466 10.93 -3.86 2.91
N ALA A 467 11.16 -2.78 3.67
CA ALA A 467 11.53 -2.84 5.09
C ALA A 467 10.41 -3.46 5.95
N MET A 468 9.17 -3.02 5.73
CA MET A 468 7.97 -3.57 6.38
C MET A 468 7.83 -5.07 6.11
N ALA A 469 7.96 -5.48 4.85
CA ALA A 469 7.84 -6.88 4.46
C ALA A 469 8.99 -7.76 4.99
N ALA A 470 10.21 -7.23 5.04
CA ALA A 470 11.36 -7.93 5.60
C ALA A 470 11.19 -8.19 7.10
N ALA A 471 10.78 -7.17 7.85
CA ALA A 471 10.47 -7.28 9.27
C ALA A 471 9.32 -8.26 9.53
N GLY A 472 8.22 -8.13 8.77
CA GLY A 472 7.08 -9.04 8.88
C GLY A 472 7.47 -10.51 8.65
N LEU A 473 8.27 -10.76 7.61
CA LEU A 473 8.74 -12.11 7.32
C LEU A 473 9.70 -12.63 8.42
N ALA A 474 10.65 -11.80 8.88
CA ALA A 474 11.56 -12.18 9.94
C ALA A 474 10.82 -12.50 11.25
N GLN A 475 9.80 -11.72 11.61
CA GLN A 475 8.91 -11.97 12.76
C GLN A 475 8.18 -13.30 12.61
N ALA A 476 7.51 -13.53 11.48
CA ALA A 476 6.74 -14.75 11.24
C ALA A 476 7.61 -16.02 11.19
N LEU A 477 8.90 -15.89 10.89
CA LEU A 477 9.89 -16.97 10.90
C LEU A 477 10.59 -17.11 12.27
N GLY A 478 10.10 -16.44 13.34
CA GLY A 478 10.58 -16.59 14.70
C GLY A 478 11.82 -15.76 15.05
N GLY A 479 12.10 -14.70 14.31
CA GLY A 479 13.21 -13.78 14.58
C GLY A 479 13.03 -13.03 15.91
N SER A 480 14.14 -12.79 16.62
CA SER A 480 14.18 -11.91 17.78
C SER A 480 13.83 -10.46 17.37
N PRO A 481 13.40 -9.59 18.31
CA PRO A 481 13.15 -8.17 18.00
C PRO A 481 14.33 -7.50 17.29
N GLN A 482 15.56 -7.80 17.68
CA GLN A 482 16.79 -7.29 17.06
C GLN A 482 16.98 -7.80 15.62
N GLN A 483 16.67 -9.07 15.36
CA GLN A 483 16.73 -9.62 14.00
C GLN A 483 15.62 -9.04 13.11
N VAL A 484 14.43 -8.81 13.65
CA VAL A 484 13.31 -8.19 12.93
C VAL A 484 13.62 -6.74 12.54
N GLU A 485 14.18 -5.95 13.46
CA GLU A 485 14.63 -4.58 13.17
C GLU A 485 15.79 -4.55 12.16
N ASN A 486 16.78 -5.45 12.31
CA ASN A 486 17.88 -5.58 11.36
C ASN A 486 17.40 -5.99 9.95
N ALA A 487 16.38 -6.84 9.83
CA ALA A 487 15.79 -7.17 8.54
C ALA A 487 15.20 -5.92 7.85
N ALA A 488 14.50 -5.06 8.62
CA ALA A 488 13.98 -3.80 8.12
C ALA A 488 15.10 -2.85 7.69
N GLU A 489 16.12 -2.72 8.52
CA GLU A 489 17.31 -1.89 8.25
C GLU A 489 17.97 -2.30 6.93
N ILE A 490 18.35 -3.59 6.77
CA ILE A 490 18.98 -4.11 5.54
C ILE A 490 18.10 -3.79 4.31
N ALA A 491 16.80 -4.04 4.38
CA ALA A 491 15.90 -3.80 3.26
C ALA A 491 15.78 -2.32 2.91
N MET A 492 15.78 -1.43 3.92
CA MET A 492 15.67 0.01 3.74
C MET A 492 16.97 0.63 3.24
N GLU A 493 18.11 0.30 3.86
CA GLU A 493 19.43 0.80 3.46
C GLU A 493 19.67 0.55 1.97
N HIS A 494 19.37 -0.67 1.49
CA HIS A 494 19.54 -1.04 0.09
C HIS A 494 18.42 -0.54 -0.83
N SER A 495 17.58 0.37 -0.34
CA SER A 495 16.59 1.13 -1.12
C SER A 495 16.96 2.62 -1.24
N LEU A 496 17.95 3.09 -0.46
CA LEU A 496 18.38 4.50 -0.51
C LEU A 496 18.84 4.87 -1.92
N GLY A 497 18.48 6.09 -2.34
CA GLY A 497 18.78 6.60 -3.67
C GLY A 497 17.77 6.22 -4.77
N LEU A 498 16.73 5.45 -4.50
CA LEU A 498 15.67 5.18 -5.48
C LEU A 498 14.83 6.43 -5.73
N THR A 499 14.93 6.97 -6.94
CA THR A 499 14.17 8.14 -7.40
C THR A 499 12.72 7.79 -7.71
N CYS A 500 11.84 8.80 -7.78
CA CYS A 500 10.47 8.67 -8.29
C CYS A 500 10.39 9.26 -9.69
N ASP A 501 10.48 8.42 -10.71
CA ASP A 501 10.60 8.79 -12.12
C ASP A 501 9.69 7.92 -13.02
N PRO A 502 8.39 7.79 -12.71
CA PRO A 502 7.48 7.00 -13.53
C PRO A 502 7.30 7.60 -14.92
N VAL A 503 7.36 6.78 -15.97
CA VAL A 503 7.19 7.21 -17.35
C VAL A 503 5.79 7.83 -17.52
N ALA A 504 5.73 9.02 -18.07
CA ALA A 504 4.51 9.81 -18.24
C ALA A 504 3.71 10.06 -16.93
N GLY A 505 4.34 9.92 -15.77
CA GLY A 505 3.69 10.04 -14.46
C GLY A 505 2.78 8.86 -14.09
N LEU A 506 2.82 7.77 -14.86
CA LEU A 506 1.97 6.59 -14.65
C LEU A 506 2.67 5.57 -13.74
N VAL A 507 1.94 5.02 -12.74
CA VAL A 507 2.45 4.00 -11.82
C VAL A 507 2.53 2.64 -12.53
N GLN A 508 3.32 2.57 -13.61
CA GLN A 508 3.50 1.41 -14.48
C GLN A 508 4.98 1.08 -14.66
N VAL A 509 5.72 1.93 -15.39
CA VAL A 509 7.14 1.75 -15.69
C VAL A 509 7.95 2.85 -15.00
N PRO A 510 8.92 2.51 -14.15
CA PRO A 510 9.38 1.19 -13.75
C PRO A 510 8.70 0.61 -12.49
N CYS A 511 7.60 1.19 -12.01
CA CYS A 511 7.01 0.91 -10.70
C CYS A 511 6.65 -0.58 -10.51
N ILE A 512 6.10 -1.22 -11.55
CA ILE A 512 5.68 -2.63 -11.50
C ILE A 512 6.87 -3.54 -11.19
N GLU A 513 7.98 -3.39 -11.92
CA GLU A 513 9.20 -4.18 -11.72
C GLU A 513 9.89 -3.85 -10.39
N ARG A 514 9.87 -2.58 -9.97
CA ARG A 514 10.46 -2.17 -8.68
C ARG A 514 9.83 -2.91 -7.51
N ASN A 515 8.52 -3.15 -7.54
CA ASN A 515 7.85 -3.91 -6.49
C ASN A 515 8.31 -5.37 -6.47
N ALA A 516 8.45 -6.01 -7.63
CA ALA A 516 8.94 -7.38 -7.74
C ALA A 516 10.37 -7.51 -7.16
N ILE A 517 11.27 -6.63 -7.58
CA ILE A 517 12.66 -6.59 -7.07
C ILE A 517 12.67 -6.34 -5.56
N ALA A 518 11.84 -5.42 -5.06
CA ALA A 518 11.77 -5.09 -3.65
C ALA A 518 11.22 -6.23 -2.78
N ALA A 519 10.26 -7.00 -3.29
CA ALA A 519 9.73 -8.18 -2.61
C ALA A 519 10.80 -9.27 -2.46
N VAL A 520 11.55 -9.56 -3.52
CA VAL A 520 12.68 -10.52 -3.48
C VAL A 520 13.77 -10.01 -2.52
N LYS A 521 14.09 -8.71 -2.55
CA LYS A 521 15.04 -8.09 -1.64
C LYS A 521 14.57 -8.22 -0.18
N ALA A 522 13.29 -8.01 0.12
CA ALA A 522 12.75 -8.15 1.46
C ALA A 522 12.93 -9.57 2.01
N ILE A 523 12.67 -10.59 1.19
CA ILE A 523 12.90 -12.00 1.57
C ILE A 523 14.39 -12.25 1.86
N ASN A 524 15.28 -11.73 1.00
CA ASN A 524 16.72 -11.88 1.19
C ASN A 524 17.18 -11.18 2.48
N ALA A 525 16.70 -9.96 2.75
CA ALA A 525 17.02 -9.19 3.95
C ALA A 525 16.57 -9.91 5.23
N ALA A 526 15.33 -10.43 5.26
CA ALA A 526 14.83 -11.22 6.38
C ALA A 526 15.72 -12.45 6.64
N ARG A 527 16.08 -13.19 5.59
CA ARG A 527 16.95 -14.38 5.72
C ARG A 527 18.35 -14.02 6.21
N MET A 528 18.93 -12.91 5.73
CA MET A 528 20.26 -12.44 6.17
C MET A 528 20.23 -12.07 7.65
N ALA A 529 19.21 -11.34 8.10
CA ALA A 529 19.08 -10.95 9.50
C ALA A 529 18.89 -12.16 10.43
N LEU A 530 18.11 -13.17 10.00
CA LEU A 530 17.89 -14.41 10.76
C LEU A 530 19.15 -15.29 10.89
N TRP A 531 20.14 -15.15 9.99
CA TRP A 531 21.43 -15.85 10.14
C TRP A 531 22.34 -15.21 11.20
N GLY A 532 22.14 -13.91 11.48
CA GLY A 532 22.90 -13.13 12.46
C GLY A 532 22.29 -13.20 13.85
N ASP A 533 22.90 -12.46 14.77
CA ASP A 533 22.43 -12.26 16.14
C ASP A 533 21.62 -10.96 16.31
N GLY A 534 21.27 -10.30 15.21
CA GLY A 534 20.57 -9.01 15.19
C GLY A 534 21.45 -7.80 15.48
N ARG A 535 22.78 -7.98 15.65
CA ARG A 535 23.71 -6.87 15.85
C ARG A 535 24.17 -6.32 14.51
N HIS A 536 24.05 -5.02 14.33
CA HIS A 536 24.47 -4.32 13.13
C HIS A 536 25.05 -2.93 13.46
N THR A 537 25.84 -2.38 12.55
CA THR A 537 26.60 -1.14 12.78
C THR A 537 25.73 0.11 12.54
N VAL A 538 24.86 0.04 11.54
CA VAL A 538 23.94 1.12 11.16
C VAL A 538 22.56 0.78 11.69
N SER A 539 21.95 1.64 12.49
CA SER A 539 20.60 1.41 13.00
C SER A 539 19.52 1.79 11.99
N LEU A 540 18.35 1.18 12.10
CA LEU A 540 17.19 1.56 11.29
C LEU A 540 16.86 3.06 11.42
N ASP A 541 17.03 3.65 12.61
CA ASP A 541 16.80 5.08 12.85
C ASP A 541 17.71 5.96 11.98
N VAL A 542 19.00 5.59 11.84
CA VAL A 542 19.97 6.29 10.98
C VAL A 542 19.61 6.15 9.51
N VAL A 543 19.15 4.98 9.09
CA VAL A 543 18.72 4.75 7.70
C VAL A 543 17.48 5.57 7.36
N ILE A 544 16.50 5.63 8.28
CA ILE A 544 15.29 6.46 8.12
C ILE A 544 15.66 7.95 8.02
N GLU A 545 16.56 8.44 8.88
CA GLU A 545 17.04 9.81 8.81
C GLU A 545 17.78 10.11 7.50
N THR A 546 18.59 9.15 7.01
CA THR A 546 19.31 9.28 5.73
C THR A 546 18.36 9.34 4.54
N MET A 547 17.24 8.63 4.62
CA MET A 547 16.21 8.65 3.58
C MET A 547 15.48 10.00 3.53
N ARG A 548 15.29 10.66 4.68
CA ARG A 548 14.62 11.94 4.80
C ARG A 548 15.37 13.06 4.08
#